data_febeb795dfa0d05f665fd987ec79ba18
#
_entry.id   febeb795dfa0d05f665fd987ec79ba18
#
_cell.length_a   1.000
_cell.length_b   1.000
_cell.length_c   1.000
_cell.angle_alpha   90.00
_cell.angle_beta   90.00
_cell.angle_gamma   90.00
#
_symmetry.space_group_name_H-M   'P 1'
#
loop_
_entity.id
_entity.type
_entity.pdbx_description
1 polymer ?
#
loop_
_entity_poly.entity_id
_entity_poly.type
_entity_poly.pdbx_seq_one_letter_code
_entity_poly.pdbx_strand_id
1 'polypeptide(L)'
;MSVPTDNETWIIETGDAVIQKKASDGIESLSALERLIYCLWVADYGMRNAGDLDTAHDVYADFQTEGARLARELGLQTTQRAFVLPTAELQRSFFASFEEMCDEIRQYA
;
A
#
# COMPACT_ATOMS: atom_id res chain seq x y z
N MET A 1 25.35 -10.65 -7.90
CA MET A 1 24.42 -9.50 -7.84
C MET A 1 23.01 -10.02 -7.97
N SER A 2 22.17 -9.68 -7.02
CA SER A 2 20.79 -10.15 -7.08
C SER A 2 19.98 -9.32 -8.09
N VAL A 3 19.06 -9.97 -8.80
CA VAL A 3 18.12 -9.31 -9.67
C VAL A 3 17.12 -8.54 -8.77
N PRO A 4 16.82 -7.27 -9.06
CA PRO A 4 15.81 -6.55 -8.28
C PRO A 4 14.48 -7.28 -8.34
N THR A 5 13.85 -7.45 -7.18
CA THR A 5 12.51 -8.02 -7.09
C THR A 5 11.53 -7.08 -7.78
N ASP A 6 10.60 -7.60 -8.58
CA ASP A 6 9.57 -6.78 -9.18
C ASP A 6 8.62 -6.24 -8.10
N ASN A 7 7.85 -5.22 -8.44
CA ASN A 7 7.00 -4.55 -7.46
C ASN A 7 5.86 -5.44 -6.95
N GLU A 8 5.33 -6.29 -7.79
CA GLU A 8 4.28 -7.23 -7.37
C GLU A 8 4.82 -8.19 -6.32
N THR A 9 5.96 -8.80 -6.56
CA THR A 9 6.60 -9.71 -5.60
C THR A 9 7.01 -8.96 -4.35
N TRP A 10 7.55 -7.74 -4.51
CA TRP A 10 7.97 -6.92 -3.39
C TRP A 10 6.82 -6.60 -2.43
N ILE A 11 5.68 -6.17 -2.96
CA ILE A 11 4.54 -5.81 -2.08
C ILE A 11 3.98 -7.04 -1.37
N ILE A 12 3.96 -8.18 -2.04
CA ILE A 12 3.49 -9.41 -1.42
C ILE A 12 4.41 -9.84 -0.29
N GLU A 13 5.71 -9.89 -0.52
CA GLU A 13 6.68 -10.34 0.48
C GLU A 13 6.81 -9.34 1.63
N THR A 14 6.94 -8.07 1.30
CA THR A 14 7.10 -7.01 2.32
C THR A 14 5.81 -6.83 3.11
N GLY A 15 4.67 -6.87 2.42
CA GLY A 15 3.37 -6.80 3.07
C GLY A 15 3.14 -7.96 4.01
N ASP A 16 3.54 -9.17 3.60
CA ASP A 16 3.42 -10.35 4.46
C ASP A 16 4.23 -10.19 5.74
N ALA A 17 5.46 -9.70 5.65
CA ALA A 17 6.29 -9.43 6.83
C ALA A 17 5.64 -8.40 7.76
N VAL A 18 5.06 -7.34 7.19
CA VAL A 18 4.36 -6.31 7.97
C VAL A 18 3.12 -6.91 8.65
N ILE A 19 2.37 -7.75 7.93
CA ILE A 19 1.18 -8.41 8.49
C ILE A 19 1.56 -9.30 9.66
N GLN A 20 2.65 -10.05 9.54
CA GLN A 20 3.13 -10.90 10.63
C GLN A 20 3.55 -10.08 11.84
N LYS A 21 4.25 -8.97 11.64
CA LYS A 21 4.63 -8.07 12.73
C LYS A 21 3.39 -7.47 13.39
N LYS A 22 2.40 -7.04 12.61
CA LYS A 22 1.13 -6.52 13.12
C LYS A 22 0.40 -7.57 13.96
N ALA A 23 0.38 -8.82 13.50
CA ALA A 23 -0.28 -9.90 14.22
C ALA A 23 0.40 -10.23 15.55
N SER A 24 1.74 -10.17 15.59
CA SER A 24 2.51 -10.48 16.79
C SER A 24 2.52 -9.33 17.78
N ASP A 25 2.72 -8.09 17.31
CA ASP A 25 3.04 -6.94 18.15
C ASP A 25 1.99 -5.83 18.12
N GLY A 26 0.96 -5.98 17.29
CA GLY A 26 -0.11 -4.99 17.12
C GLY A 26 0.24 -3.93 16.08
N ILE A 27 -0.79 -3.26 15.57
CA ILE A 27 -0.63 -2.24 14.53
C ILE A 27 0.22 -1.05 15.03
N GLU A 28 0.20 -0.80 16.32
CA GLU A 28 0.95 0.30 16.93
C GLU A 28 2.47 0.07 16.87
N SER A 29 2.91 -1.18 16.70
CA SER A 29 4.33 -1.49 16.55
C SER A 29 4.88 -1.12 15.18
N LEU A 30 4.02 -0.88 14.21
CA LEU A 30 4.42 -0.56 12.84
C LEU A 30 4.90 0.89 12.73
N SER A 31 6.00 1.10 12.01
CA SER A 31 6.45 2.45 11.66
C SER A 31 5.48 3.07 10.65
N ALA A 32 5.61 4.37 10.41
CA ALA A 32 4.79 5.05 9.40
C ALA A 32 4.96 4.40 8.03
N LEU A 33 6.20 4.07 7.66
CA LEU A 33 6.46 3.41 6.38
C LEU A 33 5.82 2.02 6.33
N GLU A 34 5.93 1.24 7.39
CA GLU A 34 5.33 -0.09 7.46
C GLU A 34 3.80 -0.02 7.35
N ARG A 35 3.19 0.96 8.00
CA ARG A 35 1.73 1.17 7.90
C ARG A 35 1.31 1.54 6.48
N LEU A 36 2.10 2.38 5.82
CA LEU A 36 1.82 2.74 4.43
C LEU A 36 1.93 1.52 3.51
N ILE A 37 2.95 0.69 3.72
CA ILE A 37 3.12 -0.56 2.98
C ILE A 37 1.89 -1.46 3.20
N TYR A 38 1.41 -1.53 4.43
CA TYR A 38 0.19 -2.29 4.73
C TYR A 38 -1.01 -1.75 3.96
N CYS A 39 -1.20 -0.43 3.94
CA CYS A 39 -2.29 0.19 3.19
C CYS A 39 -2.21 -0.14 1.69
N LEU A 40 -1.02 -0.08 1.11
CA LEU A 40 -0.82 -0.42 -0.28
C LEU A 40 -1.08 -1.92 -0.53
N TRP A 41 -0.61 -2.78 0.39
CA TRP A 41 -0.85 -4.21 0.30
C TRP A 41 -2.36 -4.52 0.30
N VAL A 42 -3.12 -3.85 1.18
CA VAL A 42 -4.56 -4.03 1.29
C VAL A 42 -5.24 -3.65 -0.03
N ALA A 43 -4.86 -2.51 -0.60
CA ALA A 43 -5.40 -2.05 -1.89
C ALA A 43 -5.07 -3.05 -3.01
N ASP A 44 -3.81 -3.48 -3.08
CA ASP A 44 -3.36 -4.44 -4.09
C ASP A 44 -4.09 -5.78 -3.96
N TYR A 45 -4.25 -6.26 -2.73
CA TYR A 45 -4.98 -7.50 -2.46
C TYR A 45 -6.42 -7.42 -3.01
N GLY A 46 -7.13 -6.33 -2.71
CA GLY A 46 -8.50 -6.16 -3.21
C GLY A 46 -8.56 -6.11 -4.73
N MET A 47 -7.69 -5.34 -5.33
CA MET A 47 -7.68 -5.17 -6.79
C MET A 47 -7.32 -6.46 -7.53
N ARG A 48 -6.35 -7.22 -7.03
CA ARG A 48 -5.92 -8.46 -7.71
C ARG A 48 -6.89 -9.61 -7.47
N ASN A 49 -7.55 -9.66 -6.33
CA ASN A 49 -8.44 -10.78 -6.00
C ASN A 49 -9.88 -10.54 -6.44
N ALA A 50 -10.36 -9.29 -6.40
CA ALA A 50 -11.75 -8.99 -6.70
C ALA A 50 -11.93 -7.94 -7.81
N GLY A 51 -10.86 -7.27 -8.20
CA GLY A 51 -10.92 -6.22 -9.21
C GLY A 51 -11.55 -4.93 -8.70
N ASP A 52 -11.74 -4.79 -7.38
CA ASP A 52 -12.33 -3.61 -6.78
C ASP A 52 -11.70 -3.30 -5.42
N LEU A 53 -12.01 -2.12 -4.88
CA LEU A 53 -11.53 -1.69 -3.57
C LEU A 53 -12.51 -1.99 -2.43
N ASP A 54 -13.67 -2.57 -2.72
CA ASP A 54 -14.62 -2.96 -1.68
C ASP A 54 -14.01 -4.03 -0.79
N THR A 55 -13.32 -5.01 -1.39
CA THR A 55 -12.60 -6.04 -0.65
C THR A 55 -11.52 -5.42 0.23
N ALA A 56 -10.81 -4.42 -0.27
CA ALA A 56 -9.80 -3.70 0.52
C ALA A 56 -10.45 -3.03 1.73
N HIS A 57 -11.58 -2.37 1.56
CA HIS A 57 -12.31 -1.77 2.68
C HIS A 57 -12.78 -2.81 3.69
N ASP A 58 -13.12 -4.01 3.26
CA ASP A 58 -13.49 -5.10 4.17
C ASP A 58 -12.31 -5.58 5.00
N VAL A 59 -11.11 -5.59 4.42
CA VAL A 59 -9.89 -6.02 5.12
C VAL A 59 -9.41 -4.95 6.09
N TYR A 60 -9.40 -3.68 5.65
CA TYR A 60 -8.98 -2.56 6.48
C TYR A 60 -9.71 -1.30 6.02
N ALA A 61 -10.77 -0.94 6.73
CA ALA A 61 -11.68 0.13 6.32
C ALA A 61 -10.98 1.48 6.08
N ASP A 62 -9.94 1.78 6.85
CA ASP A 62 -9.25 3.07 6.79
C ASP A 62 -8.06 3.09 5.85
N PHE A 63 -7.84 2.03 5.04
CA PHE A 63 -6.63 1.89 4.24
C PHE A 63 -6.36 3.12 3.35
N GLN A 64 -7.38 3.67 2.75
CA GLN A 64 -7.22 4.78 1.81
C GLN A 64 -6.92 6.10 2.52
N THR A 65 -7.69 6.43 3.55
CA THR A 65 -7.50 7.65 4.34
C THR A 65 -6.15 7.63 5.04
N GLU A 66 -5.83 6.51 5.66
CA GLU A 66 -4.56 6.37 6.37
C GLU A 66 -3.38 6.36 5.40
N GLY A 67 -3.51 5.68 4.27
CA GLY A 67 -2.48 5.69 3.23
C GLY A 67 -2.16 7.09 2.74
N ALA A 68 -3.19 7.90 2.50
CA ALA A 68 -3.01 9.29 2.09
C ALA A 68 -2.28 10.10 3.15
N ARG A 69 -2.68 9.95 4.42
CA ARG A 69 -2.07 10.66 5.54
C ARG A 69 -0.59 10.28 5.72
N LEU A 70 -0.31 8.99 5.68
CA LEU A 70 1.05 8.49 5.86
C LEU A 70 1.96 8.91 4.71
N ALA A 71 1.49 8.82 3.47
CA ALA A 71 2.24 9.26 2.31
C ALA A 71 2.58 10.74 2.42
N ARG A 72 1.64 11.56 2.87
CA ARG A 72 1.87 12.98 3.10
C ARG A 72 2.95 13.20 4.16
N GLU A 73 2.87 12.50 5.29
CA GLU A 73 3.85 12.61 6.36
C GLU A 73 5.26 12.24 5.91
N LEU A 74 5.37 11.25 5.05
CA LEU A 74 6.65 10.75 4.54
C LEU A 74 7.14 11.52 3.30
N GLY A 75 6.35 12.46 2.79
CA GLY A 75 6.72 13.24 1.61
C GLY A 75 6.64 12.47 0.30
N LEU A 76 5.84 11.42 0.23
CA LEU A 76 5.70 10.55 -0.94
C LEU A 76 4.55 11.05 -1.81
N GLN A 77 4.84 12.01 -2.69
CA GLN A 77 3.83 12.77 -3.43
C GLN A 77 3.01 11.92 -4.40
N THR A 78 3.65 11.00 -5.11
CA THR A 78 2.95 10.13 -6.07
C THR A 78 1.95 9.25 -5.34
N THR A 79 2.39 8.63 -4.25
CA THR A 79 1.54 7.78 -3.43
C THR A 79 0.40 8.58 -2.80
N GLN A 80 0.71 9.79 -2.29
CA GLN A 80 -0.32 10.65 -1.72
C GLN A 80 -1.39 11.01 -2.75
N ARG A 81 -0.99 11.41 -3.96
CA ARG A 81 -1.92 11.78 -5.02
C ARG A 81 -2.87 10.64 -5.36
N ALA A 82 -2.35 9.42 -5.40
CA ALA A 82 -3.17 8.24 -5.67
C ALA A 82 -4.21 8.02 -4.56
N PHE A 83 -3.76 8.03 -3.31
CA PHE A 83 -4.63 7.70 -2.18
C PHE A 83 -5.67 8.80 -1.87
N VAL A 84 -5.47 10.05 -2.30
CA VAL A 84 -6.46 11.11 -2.09
C VAL A 84 -7.54 11.14 -3.17
N LEU A 85 -7.41 10.36 -4.23
CA LEU A 85 -8.45 10.28 -5.26
C LEU A 85 -9.75 9.73 -4.67
N PRO A 86 -10.90 10.11 -5.22
CA PRO A 86 -12.13 9.41 -4.91
C PRO A 86 -11.94 7.90 -5.15
N THR A 87 -12.56 7.07 -4.32
CA THR A 87 -12.35 5.62 -4.36
C THR A 87 -12.56 5.03 -5.76
N ALA A 88 -13.59 5.47 -6.47
CA ALA A 88 -13.86 4.97 -7.82
C ALA A 88 -12.74 5.33 -8.81
N GLU A 89 -12.13 6.49 -8.65
CA GLU A 89 -11.02 6.90 -9.52
C GLU A 89 -9.74 6.15 -9.17
N LEU A 90 -9.46 5.97 -7.89
CA LEU A 90 -8.33 5.15 -7.46
C LEU A 90 -8.48 3.73 -8.00
N GLN A 91 -9.67 3.15 -7.91
CA GLN A 91 -9.94 1.82 -8.43
C GLN A 91 -9.62 1.72 -9.93
N ARG A 92 -10.06 2.71 -10.72
CA ARG A 92 -9.83 2.71 -12.17
C ARG A 92 -8.36 2.86 -12.54
N SER A 93 -7.61 3.64 -11.76
CA SER A 93 -6.22 3.99 -12.07
C SER A 93 -5.19 3.19 -11.28
N PHE A 94 -5.63 2.28 -10.41
CA PHE A 94 -4.73 1.64 -9.45
C PHE A 94 -3.54 0.98 -10.13
N PHE A 95 -3.77 0.10 -11.11
CA PHE A 95 -2.67 -0.62 -11.75
C PHE A 95 -1.77 0.29 -12.57
N ALA A 96 -2.30 1.40 -13.09
CA ALA A 96 -1.47 2.39 -13.77
C ALA A 96 -0.54 3.14 -12.80
N SER A 97 -0.98 3.35 -11.56
CA SER A 97 -0.19 4.04 -10.54
C SER A 97 0.66 3.11 -9.69
N PHE A 98 0.38 1.82 -9.71
CA PHE A 98 0.97 0.84 -8.80
C PHE A 98 2.50 0.84 -8.87
N GLU A 99 3.06 0.77 -10.08
CA GLU A 99 4.51 0.74 -10.25
C GLU A 99 5.18 2.00 -9.72
N GLU A 100 4.60 3.15 -9.99
CA GLU A 100 5.13 4.43 -9.53
C GLU A 100 5.07 4.55 -8.00
N MET A 101 3.99 4.10 -7.38
CA MET A 101 3.85 4.10 -5.92
C MET A 101 4.89 3.18 -5.29
N CYS A 102 5.03 1.98 -5.80
CA CYS A 102 6.01 1.03 -5.28
C CYS A 102 7.42 1.57 -5.40
N ASP A 103 7.78 2.11 -6.57
CA ASP A 103 9.10 2.68 -6.79
C ASP A 103 9.39 3.82 -5.81
N GLU A 104 8.41 4.69 -5.59
CA GLU A 104 8.56 5.81 -4.66
C GLU A 104 8.80 5.32 -3.24
N ILE A 105 8.01 4.35 -2.78
CA ILE A 105 8.14 3.79 -1.43
C ILE A 105 9.46 3.05 -1.28
N ARG A 106 9.85 2.28 -2.27
CA ARG A 106 11.11 1.51 -2.23
C ARG A 106 12.33 2.42 -2.21
N GLN A 107 12.30 3.54 -2.91
CA GLN A 107 13.37 4.52 -2.89
C GLN A 107 13.49 5.22 -1.54
N TYR A 108 12.37 5.42 -0.87
CA TYR A 108 12.36 6.02 0.46
C TYR A 108 12.96 5.08 1.50
N ALA A 109 12.68 3.82 1.40
CA ALA A 109 13.06 2.81 2.40
C ALA A 109 14.61 2.55 2.47
#